data_0474b70c59880863587891f2a9010019
#
_entry.id   0474b70c59880863587891f2a9010019
#
_cell.length_a   1.000
_cell.length_b   1.000
_cell.length_c   1.000
_cell.angle_alpha   90.00
_cell.angle_beta   90.00
_cell.angle_gamma   90.00
#
_symmetry.space_group_name_H-M   'P 1'
#
loop_
_entity.id
_entity.type
_entity.pdbx_description
1 polymer ?
#
loop_
_entity_poly.entity_id
_entity_poly.type
_entity_poly.pdbx_seq_one_letter_code
_entity_poly.pdbx_strand_id
1 'polypeptide(L)'
;MKYHSIKTIAALLGAVLLFAACGKDDVDLLVGQWTNTAQSYEITIAGQAYIPEGYICMEFTNSKVLTSDYRTDCIATWNGYTLTKKDGKQLLEIDGGCYDGQVFVIEKLTNDKLVLANEHPNIDMDFKYIMKRYESPQPD
;
A
#
# COMPACT_ATOMS: atom_id res chain seq x y z
N MET A 1 -43.96 -4.47 15.36
CA MET A 1 -43.30 -5.60 14.69
C MET A 1 -42.70 -5.23 13.35
N LYS A 2 -43.39 -4.47 12.52
CA LYS A 2 -42.86 -4.06 11.21
C LYS A 2 -41.62 -3.17 11.32
N TYR A 3 -41.46 -2.42 12.39
CA TYR A 3 -40.31 -1.55 12.60
C TYR A 3 -39.00 -2.28 12.86
N HIS A 4 -39.05 -3.45 13.50
CA HIS A 4 -37.83 -4.22 13.77
C HIS A 4 -37.25 -4.85 12.50
N SER A 5 -38.10 -5.31 11.57
CA SER A 5 -37.68 -5.87 10.30
C SER A 5 -37.00 -4.82 9.42
N ILE A 6 -37.54 -3.60 9.40
CA ILE A 6 -36.98 -2.49 8.60
C ILE A 6 -35.60 -2.08 9.14
N LYS A 7 -35.43 -2.00 10.45
CA LYS A 7 -34.15 -1.67 11.07
C LYS A 7 -33.09 -2.74 10.77
N THR A 8 -33.46 -3.99 10.82
CA THR A 8 -32.54 -5.10 10.51
C THR A 8 -32.10 -5.09 9.05
N ILE A 9 -33.03 -4.83 8.13
CA ILE A 9 -32.73 -4.74 6.70
C ILE A 9 -31.81 -3.54 6.42
N ALA A 10 -32.05 -2.40 7.04
CA ALA A 10 -31.21 -1.22 6.88
C ALA A 10 -29.78 -1.46 7.38
N ALA A 11 -29.63 -2.16 8.51
CA ALA A 11 -28.32 -2.50 9.04
C ALA A 11 -27.54 -3.46 8.12
N LEU A 12 -28.21 -4.44 7.54
CA LEU A 12 -27.61 -5.37 6.57
C LEU A 12 -27.19 -4.65 5.29
N LEU A 13 -28.03 -3.77 4.75
CA LEU A 13 -27.73 -2.96 3.59
C LEU A 13 -26.55 -2.02 3.86
N GLY A 14 -26.50 -1.43 5.05
CA GLY A 14 -25.40 -0.58 5.46
C GLY A 14 -24.08 -1.34 5.53
N ALA A 15 -24.06 -2.56 6.04
CA ALA A 15 -22.88 -3.40 6.09
C ALA A 15 -22.37 -3.79 4.70
N VAL A 16 -23.27 -4.14 3.79
CA VAL A 16 -22.93 -4.48 2.39
C VAL A 16 -22.39 -3.26 1.66
N LEU A 17 -22.98 -2.10 1.84
CA LEU A 17 -22.49 -0.86 1.25
C LEU A 17 -21.12 -0.45 1.78
N LEU A 18 -20.83 -0.67 3.06
CA LEU A 18 -19.52 -0.44 3.64
C LEU A 18 -18.44 -1.34 3.01
N PHE A 19 -18.73 -2.61 2.74
CA PHE A 19 -17.83 -3.51 2.05
C PHE A 19 -17.54 -3.07 0.61
N ALA A 20 -18.55 -2.67 -0.13
CA ALA A 20 -18.40 -2.17 -1.49
C ALA A 20 -17.63 -0.84 -1.52
N ALA A 21 -17.88 0.05 -0.56
CA ALA A 21 -17.19 1.33 -0.42
C ALA A 21 -15.71 1.15 -0.03
N CYS A 22 -15.38 0.17 0.84
CA CYS A 22 -13.99 -0.12 1.23
C CYS A 22 -13.10 -0.45 0.03
N GLY A 23 -13.58 -1.22 -0.96
CA GLY A 23 -12.82 -1.55 -2.16
C GLY A 23 -12.51 -0.35 -3.04
N LYS A 24 -13.44 0.59 -3.18
CA LYS A 24 -13.23 1.86 -3.89
C LYS A 24 -12.35 2.81 -3.09
N ASP A 25 -12.60 2.92 -1.80
CA ASP A 25 -11.86 3.83 -0.92
C ASP A 25 -10.39 3.43 -0.83
N ASP A 26 -10.08 2.14 -0.87
CA ASP A 26 -8.70 1.66 -0.83
C ASP A 26 -7.92 2.10 -2.06
N VAL A 27 -8.48 1.98 -3.26
CA VAL A 27 -7.83 2.47 -4.49
C VAL A 27 -7.70 3.98 -4.46
N ASP A 28 -8.76 4.69 -4.07
CA ASP A 28 -8.76 6.15 -3.99
C ASP A 28 -7.73 6.66 -2.97
N LEU A 29 -7.59 5.98 -1.85
CA LEU A 29 -6.59 6.32 -0.83
C LEU A 29 -5.18 6.04 -1.32
N LEU A 30 -5.00 5.00 -2.14
CA LEU A 30 -3.67 4.63 -2.66
C LEU A 30 -3.18 5.59 -3.73
N VAL A 31 -4.08 6.15 -4.55
CA VAL A 31 -3.73 7.05 -5.66
C VAL A 31 -2.95 8.26 -5.15
N GLY A 32 -1.84 8.55 -5.83
CA GLY A 32 -0.96 9.69 -5.50
C GLY A 32 0.49 9.24 -5.31
N GLN A 33 1.28 10.15 -4.78
CA GLN A 33 2.71 9.95 -4.62
C GLN A 33 3.05 9.64 -3.16
N TRP A 34 3.89 8.62 -2.98
CA TRP A 34 4.33 8.14 -1.68
C TRP A 34 5.85 8.03 -1.64
N THR A 35 6.43 8.34 -0.48
CA THR A 35 7.85 8.11 -0.24
C THR A 35 8.05 7.54 1.16
N ASN A 36 9.12 6.77 1.36
CA ASN A 36 9.38 6.17 2.65
C ASN A 36 9.86 7.19 3.67
N THR A 37 9.45 6.98 4.92
CA THR A 37 9.98 7.71 6.08
C THR A 37 11.27 7.06 6.57
N ALA A 38 12.00 7.77 7.43
CA ALA A 38 13.22 7.26 8.06
C ALA A 38 12.97 6.08 9.01
N GLN A 39 11.71 5.79 9.35
CA GLN A 39 11.33 4.64 10.19
C GLN A 39 11.18 3.35 9.40
N SER A 40 11.24 3.41 8.08
CA SER A 40 11.24 2.22 7.23
C SER A 40 12.51 1.42 7.42
N TYR A 41 12.39 0.10 7.40
CA TYR A 41 13.53 -0.77 7.65
C TYR A 41 13.46 -2.09 6.88
N GLU A 42 14.61 -2.72 6.78
CA GLU A 42 14.72 -4.12 6.33
C GLU A 42 15.57 -4.90 7.33
N ILE A 43 15.26 -6.18 7.50
CA ILE A 43 16.10 -7.11 8.23
C ILE A 43 17.19 -7.60 7.27
N THR A 44 18.43 -7.53 7.70
CA THR A 44 19.59 -8.04 6.97
C THR A 44 20.25 -9.15 7.78
N ILE A 45 21.20 -9.85 7.20
CA ILE A 45 21.99 -10.87 7.91
C ILE A 45 22.72 -10.27 9.11
N ALA A 46 23.12 -9.00 9.00
CA ALA A 46 23.83 -8.27 10.07
C ALA A 46 22.90 -7.62 11.09
N GLY A 47 21.59 -7.65 10.88
CA GLY A 47 20.60 -7.03 11.74
C GLY A 47 19.63 -6.16 10.96
N GLN A 48 18.94 -5.26 11.68
CA GLN A 48 17.98 -4.34 11.09
C GLN A 48 18.67 -3.12 10.49
N ALA A 49 18.37 -2.83 9.23
CA ALA A 49 18.87 -1.64 8.54
C ALA A 49 17.71 -0.67 8.27
N TYR A 50 17.85 0.57 8.71
CA TYR A 50 16.88 1.62 8.41
C TYR A 50 17.13 2.17 7.01
N ILE A 51 16.04 2.49 6.32
CA ILE A 51 16.08 3.02 4.96
C ILE A 51 16.05 4.54 5.06
N PRO A 52 17.02 5.25 4.50
CA PRO A 52 16.99 6.72 4.50
C PRO A 52 15.72 7.27 3.88
N GLU A 53 15.20 8.34 4.43
CA GLU A 53 13.98 8.97 3.95
C GLU A 53 14.09 9.38 2.48
N GLY A 54 13.04 9.09 1.70
CA GLY A 54 12.98 9.50 0.30
C GLY A 54 13.64 8.54 -0.69
N TYR A 55 14.17 7.40 -0.24
CA TYR A 55 14.85 6.45 -1.12
C TYR A 55 13.89 5.55 -1.89
N ILE A 56 12.71 5.29 -1.35
CA ILE A 56 11.65 4.53 -2.01
C ILE A 56 10.54 5.49 -2.39
N CYS A 57 10.19 5.54 -3.67
CA CYS A 57 9.11 6.38 -4.18
C CYS A 57 8.16 5.53 -5.00
N MET A 58 6.87 5.72 -4.77
CA MET A 58 5.81 5.06 -5.52
C MET A 58 4.74 6.08 -5.88
N GLU A 59 4.34 6.10 -7.14
CA GLU A 59 3.22 6.92 -7.59
C GLU A 59 2.15 6.01 -8.18
N PHE A 60 0.95 6.05 -7.59
CA PHE A 60 -0.16 5.21 -8.01
C PHE A 60 -1.20 6.01 -8.77
N THR A 61 -1.65 5.47 -9.89
CA THR A 61 -2.91 5.84 -10.54
C THR A 61 -3.96 4.78 -10.21
N ASN A 62 -5.13 4.86 -10.83
CA ASN A 62 -6.17 3.84 -10.61
C ASN A 62 -5.77 2.43 -11.08
N SER A 63 -4.77 2.30 -11.95
CA SER A 63 -4.42 1.02 -12.56
C SER A 63 -2.92 0.78 -12.71
N LYS A 64 -2.09 1.80 -12.50
CA LYS A 64 -0.64 1.72 -12.72
C LYS A 64 0.13 2.31 -11.55
N VAL A 65 1.37 1.87 -11.41
CA VAL A 65 2.31 2.38 -10.42
C VAL A 65 3.66 2.66 -11.07
N LEU A 66 4.24 3.79 -10.70
CA LEU A 66 5.60 4.15 -11.01
C LEU A 66 6.43 3.97 -9.75
N THR A 67 7.47 3.14 -9.81
CA THR A 67 8.32 2.85 -8.65
C THR A 67 9.74 3.32 -8.88
N SER A 68 10.40 3.76 -7.83
CA SER A 68 11.82 4.10 -7.82
C SER A 68 12.42 3.66 -6.50
N ASP A 69 13.61 3.09 -6.55
CA ASP A 69 14.35 2.69 -5.36
C ASP A 69 15.81 3.10 -5.52
N TYR A 70 16.18 4.18 -4.83
CA TYR A 70 17.53 4.75 -4.95
C TYR A 70 18.61 3.92 -4.26
N ARG A 71 18.24 2.92 -3.46
CA ARG A 71 19.21 2.00 -2.86
C ARG A 71 19.84 1.09 -3.91
N THR A 72 19.10 0.79 -4.96
CA THR A 72 19.50 -0.11 -6.05
C THR A 72 19.67 0.61 -7.38
N ASP A 73 19.60 1.93 -7.39
CA ASP A 73 19.59 2.76 -8.60
C ASP A 73 18.48 2.35 -9.59
N CYS A 74 17.38 1.81 -9.08
CA CYS A 74 16.25 1.45 -9.90
C CYS A 74 15.36 2.65 -10.15
N ILE A 75 15.29 3.07 -11.41
CA ILE A 75 14.37 4.10 -11.88
C ILE A 75 13.35 3.41 -12.77
N ALA A 76 12.10 3.52 -12.39
CA ALA A 76 11.06 2.70 -12.95
C ALA A 76 10.38 3.26 -14.19
N THR A 77 9.67 2.36 -14.83
CA THR A 77 8.61 2.65 -15.80
C THR A 77 7.26 2.43 -15.14
N TRP A 78 6.19 2.87 -15.78
CA TRP A 78 4.84 2.58 -15.32
C TRP A 78 4.50 1.11 -15.51
N ASN A 79 4.02 0.45 -14.47
CA ASN A 79 3.60 -0.95 -14.49
C ASN A 79 2.20 -1.10 -13.91
N GLY A 80 1.52 -2.19 -14.24
CA GLY A 80 0.26 -2.53 -13.63
C GLY A 80 0.43 -2.97 -12.19
N TYR A 81 -0.63 -2.88 -11.39
CA TYR A 81 -0.68 -3.44 -10.06
C TYR A 81 -2.07 -4.02 -9.79
N THR A 82 -2.14 -4.93 -8.84
CA THR A 82 -3.38 -5.59 -8.45
C THR A 82 -3.53 -5.54 -6.94
N LEU A 83 -4.73 -5.18 -6.47
CA LEU A 83 -5.12 -5.28 -5.07
C LEU A 83 -6.04 -6.48 -4.90
N THR A 84 -5.70 -7.36 -3.96
CA THR A 84 -6.52 -8.54 -3.62
C THR A 84 -6.67 -8.66 -2.12
N LYS A 85 -7.70 -9.39 -1.68
CA LYS A 85 -7.87 -9.78 -0.28
C LYS A 85 -7.69 -11.27 -0.17
N LYS A 86 -6.84 -11.70 0.77
CA LYS A 86 -6.56 -13.11 1.04
C LYS A 86 -6.34 -13.29 2.53
N ASP A 87 -7.11 -14.19 3.13
CA ASP A 87 -7.02 -14.51 4.57
C ASP A 87 -7.11 -13.27 5.47
N GLY A 88 -8.00 -12.33 5.11
CA GLY A 88 -8.20 -11.09 5.86
C GLY A 88 -7.13 -10.03 5.63
N LYS A 89 -6.13 -10.31 4.80
CA LYS A 89 -5.07 -9.36 4.45
C LYS A 89 -5.32 -8.74 3.11
N GLN A 90 -4.98 -7.45 2.98
CA GLN A 90 -4.98 -6.76 1.70
C GLN A 90 -3.59 -6.87 1.08
N LEU A 91 -3.52 -7.40 -0.13
CA LEU A 91 -2.28 -7.63 -0.84
C LEU A 91 -2.16 -6.68 -2.02
N LEU A 92 -0.94 -6.16 -2.21
CA LEU A 92 -0.56 -5.34 -3.35
C LEU A 92 0.51 -6.10 -4.14
N GLU A 93 0.20 -6.45 -5.39
CA GLU A 93 1.15 -7.08 -6.30
C GLU A 93 1.48 -6.11 -7.42
N ILE A 94 2.77 -5.90 -7.67
CA ILE A 94 3.27 -4.99 -8.71
C ILE A 94 3.84 -5.83 -9.86
N ASP A 95 3.38 -5.56 -11.09
CA ASP A 95 3.65 -6.40 -12.26
C ASP A 95 4.93 -6.01 -13.00
N GLY A 96 5.88 -5.39 -12.35
CA GLY A 96 7.15 -5.00 -12.95
C GLY A 96 7.84 -3.87 -12.21
N GLY A 97 8.92 -3.34 -12.77
CA GLY A 97 9.67 -2.25 -12.17
C GLY A 97 10.60 -2.71 -11.04
N CYS A 98 10.82 -1.85 -10.07
CA CYS A 98 11.78 -2.11 -8.99
C CYS A 98 11.38 -3.26 -8.06
N TYR A 99 10.10 -3.60 -8.05
CA TYR A 99 9.55 -4.62 -7.15
C TYR A 99 8.82 -5.73 -7.91
N ASP A 100 9.33 -6.04 -9.11
CA ASP A 100 8.73 -7.08 -9.95
C ASP A 100 8.64 -8.43 -9.23
N GLY A 101 7.46 -9.02 -9.26
CA GLY A 101 7.19 -10.30 -8.60
C GLY A 101 7.03 -10.23 -7.10
N GLN A 102 7.14 -9.05 -6.49
CA GLN A 102 6.98 -8.89 -5.05
C GLN A 102 5.52 -8.64 -4.68
N VAL A 103 5.06 -9.32 -3.64
CA VAL A 103 3.72 -9.13 -3.08
C VAL A 103 3.85 -8.48 -1.71
N PHE A 104 3.22 -7.32 -1.56
CA PHE A 104 3.19 -6.58 -0.31
C PHE A 104 1.89 -6.82 0.44
N VAL A 105 1.96 -6.87 1.77
CA VAL A 105 0.77 -6.72 2.62
C VAL A 105 0.60 -5.23 2.93
N ILE A 106 -0.58 -4.69 2.67
CA ILE A 106 -0.94 -3.35 3.12
C ILE A 106 -1.42 -3.46 4.56
N GLU A 107 -0.55 -3.12 5.50
CA GLU A 107 -0.89 -3.15 6.93
C GLU A 107 -1.69 -1.93 7.37
N LYS A 108 -1.49 -0.81 6.70
CA LYS A 108 -2.19 0.43 6.97
C LYS A 108 -2.29 1.26 5.71
N LEU A 109 -3.46 1.83 5.47
CA LEU A 109 -3.69 2.76 4.37
C LEU A 109 -4.68 3.82 4.83
N THR A 110 -4.18 5.03 4.98
CA THR A 110 -4.98 6.21 5.32
C THR A 110 -4.67 7.31 4.30
N ASN A 111 -5.29 8.47 4.46
CA ASN A 111 -5.04 9.59 3.56
C ASN A 111 -3.57 10.04 3.55
N ASP A 112 -2.85 9.83 4.64
CA ASP A 112 -1.48 10.32 4.81
C ASP A 112 -0.44 9.25 5.13
N LYS A 113 -0.85 7.99 5.30
CA LYS A 113 0.07 6.93 5.69
C LYS A 113 -0.22 5.63 4.95
N LEU A 114 0.84 5.01 4.44
CA LEU A 114 0.81 3.70 3.79
C LEU A 114 1.91 2.85 4.42
N VAL A 115 1.54 1.69 4.97
CA VAL A 115 2.53 0.75 5.53
C VAL A 115 2.49 -0.54 4.73
N LEU A 116 3.62 -0.88 4.13
CA LEU A 116 3.82 -2.09 3.33
C LEU A 116 4.77 -3.04 4.06
N ALA A 117 4.42 -4.32 4.07
CA ALA A 117 5.25 -5.37 4.66
C ALA A 117 5.28 -6.58 3.72
N ASN A 118 6.14 -7.56 4.01
CA ASN A 118 6.14 -8.80 3.24
C ASN A 118 4.87 -9.62 3.51
N GLU A 119 4.40 -10.32 2.49
CA GLU A 119 3.34 -11.31 2.65
C GLU A 119 3.78 -12.46 3.58
N HIS A 120 5.00 -12.95 3.40
CA HIS A 120 5.57 -14.05 4.19
C HIS A 120 6.94 -13.63 4.74
N PRO A 121 6.96 -12.91 5.90
CA PRO A 121 8.23 -12.49 6.47
C PRO A 121 9.05 -13.69 6.94
N ASN A 122 10.35 -13.63 6.69
CA ASN A 122 11.32 -14.57 7.21
C ASN A 122 12.59 -13.80 7.58
N ILE A 123 13.59 -14.49 8.14
CA ILE A 123 14.83 -13.85 8.64
C ILE A 123 15.56 -13.08 7.55
N ASP A 124 15.52 -13.56 6.31
CA ASP A 124 16.27 -12.98 5.21
C ASP A 124 15.49 -11.96 4.39
N MET A 125 14.17 -11.89 4.56
CA MET A 125 13.30 -11.07 3.74
C MET A 125 12.18 -10.41 4.54
N ASP A 126 12.51 -9.82 5.67
CA ASP A 126 11.53 -9.05 6.43
C ASP A 126 11.78 -7.57 6.22
N PHE A 127 10.74 -6.82 5.89
CA PHE A 127 10.81 -5.37 5.75
C PHE A 127 9.49 -4.73 6.17
N LYS A 128 9.60 -3.46 6.51
CA LYS A 128 8.41 -2.61 6.70
C LYS A 128 8.72 -1.25 6.11
N TYR A 129 8.00 -0.90 5.05
CA TYR A 129 8.08 0.40 4.41
C TYR A 129 6.96 1.28 4.96
N ILE A 130 7.32 2.25 5.77
CA ILE A 130 6.39 3.20 6.37
C ILE A 130 6.44 4.45 5.50
N MET A 131 5.39 4.67 4.73
CA MET A 131 5.37 5.68 3.69
C MET A 131 4.42 6.82 4.03
N LYS A 132 4.79 8.00 3.59
CA LYS A 132 4.00 9.23 3.68
C LYS A 132 3.72 9.78 2.30
N ARG A 133 2.72 10.64 2.18
CA ARG A 133 2.48 11.39 0.95
C ARG A 133 3.70 12.24 0.62
N TYR A 134 4.07 12.22 -0.63
CA TYR A 134 5.09 13.09 -1.18
C TYR A 134 4.41 14.09 -2.10
N GLU A 135 4.67 15.36 -1.86
CA GLU A 135 4.24 16.42 -2.76
C GLU A 135 5.48 17.00 -3.43
N SER A 136 5.54 16.88 -4.74
CA SER A 136 6.60 17.55 -5.50
C SER A 136 6.51 19.04 -5.25
N PRO A 137 7.65 19.75 -5.03
CA PRO A 137 7.61 21.19 -4.93
C PRO A 137 6.94 21.77 -6.18
N GLN A 138 5.87 22.53 -5.98
CA GLN A 138 5.22 23.21 -7.08
C GLN A 138 6.15 24.32 -7.57
N PRO A 139 6.38 24.46 -8.87
CA PRO A 139 7.13 25.60 -9.38
C PRO A 139 6.37 26.89 -9.07
N ASP A 140 7.07 27.84 -8.52
CA ASP A 140 6.52 29.18 -8.22
C ASP A 140 6.05 29.90 -9.49
#